data_e2e44bd3e651958d37583f582ff19584
#
_entry.id   e2e44bd3e651958d37583f582ff19584
#
_cell.length_a   1.000
_cell.length_b   1.000
_cell.length_c   1.000
_cell.angle_alpha   90.00
_cell.angle_beta   90.00
_cell.angle_gamma   90.00
#
_symmetry.space_group_name_H-M   'P 1'
#
loop_
_entity.id
_entity.type
_entity.pdbx_description
1 polymer ?
#
loop_
_entity_poly.entity_id
_entity_poly.type
_entity_poly.pdbx_seq_one_letter_code
_entity_poly.pdbx_strand_id
1 'polypeptide(L)'
;MEILIRDTPEEGARVASRLVKKILSSRSNPVLGLATGGTPLRLYREMIRMYQAGELSFQDCTSFNLDEYVGLPPEDERSYHHYMRTHLFDQVDMDPEHIHLPNGCAGDLRQACRDYEQKIKESGGIDLQVLGIGANGHIGFNEPTGSLASRTWVKILSEQTMRDNAVYFDRPEDVPRHVVTMGLSLIHI
;
A
#
# COMPACT_ATOMS: atom_id res chain seq x y z
N MET A 1 1.51 -15.89 15.37
CA MET A 1 1.79 -14.44 15.35
C MET A 1 3.12 -14.23 16.06
N GLU A 2 4.04 -13.48 15.47
CA GLU A 2 5.30 -13.04 16.08
C GLU A 2 5.22 -11.55 16.38
N ILE A 3 5.69 -11.13 17.57
CA ILE A 3 5.70 -9.73 17.99
C ILE A 3 7.15 -9.32 18.22
N LEU A 4 7.62 -8.34 17.46
CA LEU A 4 8.99 -7.80 17.56
C LEU A 4 8.93 -6.36 18.04
N ILE A 5 9.28 -6.15 19.31
CA ILE A 5 9.37 -4.81 19.90
C ILE A 5 10.78 -4.26 19.66
N ARG A 6 10.88 -2.99 19.27
CA ARG A 6 12.14 -2.28 19.04
C ARG A 6 12.08 -0.92 19.74
N ASP A 7 13.25 -0.41 20.12
CA ASP A 7 13.35 0.84 20.86
C ASP A 7 13.05 2.06 19.99
N THR A 8 13.29 1.95 18.67
CA THR A 8 13.04 3.04 17.73
C THR A 8 12.27 2.57 16.50
N PRO A 9 11.49 3.46 15.87
CA PRO A 9 10.82 3.17 14.59
C PRO A 9 11.80 2.77 13.47
N GLU A 10 13.00 3.33 13.48
CA GLU A 10 14.07 3.03 12.52
C GLU A 10 14.60 1.60 12.67
N GLU A 11 14.69 1.09 13.89
CA GLU A 11 15.02 -0.32 14.13
C GLU A 11 13.89 -1.25 13.66
N GLY A 12 12.63 -0.85 13.86
CA GLY A 12 11.47 -1.54 13.30
C GLY A 12 11.55 -1.60 11.78
N ALA A 13 11.86 -0.48 11.13
CA ALA A 13 12.01 -0.40 9.68
C ALA A 13 13.13 -1.32 9.17
N ARG A 14 14.29 -1.37 9.86
CA ARG A 14 15.39 -2.29 9.52
C ARG A 14 15.00 -3.77 9.66
N VAL A 15 14.18 -4.12 10.63
CA VAL A 15 13.68 -5.50 10.73
C VAL A 15 12.72 -5.81 9.58
N ALA A 16 11.78 -4.92 9.30
CA ALA A 16 10.82 -5.10 8.22
C ALA A 16 11.51 -5.17 6.84
N SER A 17 12.52 -4.33 6.58
CA SER A 17 13.27 -4.35 5.31
C SER A 17 14.03 -5.67 5.10
N ARG A 18 14.51 -6.31 6.17
CA ARG A 18 15.12 -7.65 6.07
C ARG A 18 14.13 -8.73 5.70
N LEU A 19 12.87 -8.61 6.14
CA LEU A 19 11.79 -9.52 5.71
C LEU A 19 11.49 -9.31 4.22
N VAL A 20 11.41 -8.05 3.77
CA VAL A 20 11.28 -7.74 2.34
C VAL A 20 12.44 -8.34 1.55
N LYS A 21 13.70 -8.09 1.97
CA LYS A 21 14.89 -8.68 1.33
C LYS A 21 14.80 -10.19 1.23
N LYS A 22 14.37 -10.86 2.30
CA LYS A 22 14.21 -12.32 2.31
C LYS A 22 13.22 -12.78 1.23
N ILE A 23 12.08 -12.11 1.07
CA ILE A 23 11.08 -12.45 0.04
C ILE A 23 11.67 -12.20 -1.35
N LEU A 24 12.23 -11.02 -1.61
CA LEU A 24 12.84 -10.68 -2.90
C LEU A 24 13.95 -11.67 -3.32
N SER A 25 14.72 -12.20 -2.35
CA SER A 25 15.80 -13.14 -2.63
C SER A 25 15.35 -14.59 -2.72
N SER A 26 14.17 -14.95 -2.23
CA SER A 26 13.71 -16.36 -2.15
C SER A 26 12.69 -16.73 -3.24
N ARG A 27 12.21 -15.77 -4.02
CA ARG A 27 11.21 -15.94 -5.06
C ARG A 27 11.74 -15.45 -6.39
N SER A 28 11.38 -16.10 -7.49
CA SER A 28 11.72 -15.66 -8.84
C SER A 28 10.91 -14.44 -9.30
N ASN A 29 9.65 -14.38 -8.90
CA ASN A 29 8.74 -13.27 -9.21
C ASN A 29 8.02 -12.88 -7.91
N PRO A 30 8.68 -12.17 -6.98
CA PRO A 30 8.10 -11.84 -5.70
C PRO A 30 6.98 -10.81 -5.83
N VAL A 31 5.92 -10.96 -5.03
CA VAL A 31 4.78 -10.04 -5.02
C VAL A 31 4.67 -9.36 -3.66
N LEU A 32 4.81 -8.05 -3.65
CA LEU A 32 4.72 -7.23 -2.44
C LEU A 32 3.40 -6.48 -2.37
N GLY A 33 2.76 -6.55 -1.21
CA GLY A 33 1.68 -5.63 -0.85
C GLY A 33 2.23 -4.45 -0.08
N LEU A 34 1.94 -3.23 -0.53
CA LEU A 34 2.49 -1.98 0.00
C LEU A 34 1.40 -1.07 0.56
N ALA A 35 1.78 -0.19 1.49
CA ALA A 35 0.89 0.74 2.16
C ALA A 35 1.38 2.18 2.02
N THR A 36 0.48 3.15 2.13
CA THR A 36 0.82 4.59 2.19
C THR A 36 0.76 5.12 3.63
N GLY A 37 1.09 6.40 3.81
CA GLY A 37 1.05 7.09 5.09
C GLY A 37 2.43 7.33 5.73
N GLY A 38 2.46 7.93 6.90
CA GLY A 38 3.70 8.36 7.56
C GLY A 38 4.58 7.22 8.07
N THR A 39 3.98 6.12 8.50
CA THR A 39 4.72 4.99 9.10
C THR A 39 5.58 4.22 8.10
N PRO A 40 5.09 3.84 6.89
CA PRO A 40 5.87 3.12 5.89
C PRO A 40 7.07 3.90 5.33
N LEU A 41 7.11 5.23 5.44
CA LEU A 41 8.22 6.04 4.91
C LEU A 41 9.58 5.61 5.43
N ARG A 42 9.66 5.18 6.69
CA ARG A 42 10.92 4.69 7.27
C ARG A 42 11.36 3.38 6.64
N LEU A 43 10.40 2.48 6.40
CA LEU A 43 10.66 1.24 5.69
C LEU A 43 11.14 1.51 4.26
N TYR A 44 10.46 2.39 3.52
CA TYR A 44 10.83 2.73 2.14
C TYR A 44 12.23 3.36 2.05
N ARG A 45 12.58 4.28 2.94
CA ARG A 45 13.94 4.83 3.00
C ARG A 45 15.00 3.74 3.23
N GLU A 46 14.72 2.79 4.10
CA GLU A 46 15.65 1.68 4.35
C GLU A 46 15.74 0.73 3.15
N MET A 47 14.63 0.44 2.47
CA MET A 47 14.62 -0.34 1.23
C MET A 47 15.43 0.35 0.12
N ILE A 48 15.26 1.67 -0.05
CA ILE A 48 16.03 2.48 -1.01
C ILE A 48 17.52 2.45 -0.64
N ARG A 49 17.88 2.64 0.63
CA ARG A 49 19.26 2.54 1.09
C ARG A 49 19.88 1.18 0.74
N MET A 50 19.14 0.10 0.98
CA MET A 50 19.60 -1.27 0.67
C MET A 50 19.74 -1.48 -0.83
N TYR A 51 18.83 -0.96 -1.65
CA TYR A 51 18.94 -0.98 -3.10
C TYR A 51 20.19 -0.24 -3.58
N GLN A 52 20.41 1.00 -3.10
CA GLN A 52 21.58 1.80 -3.45
C GLN A 52 22.92 1.15 -3.02
N ALA A 53 22.88 0.35 -1.95
CA ALA A 53 24.04 -0.44 -1.50
C ALA A 53 24.22 -1.77 -2.27
N GLY A 54 23.37 -2.07 -3.25
CA GLY A 54 23.40 -3.33 -4.00
C GLY A 54 22.99 -4.55 -3.17
N GLU A 55 22.29 -4.31 -2.03
CA GLU A 55 21.87 -5.38 -1.12
C GLU A 55 20.55 -6.04 -1.52
N LEU A 56 19.74 -5.38 -2.36
CA LEU A 56 18.50 -5.89 -2.94
C LEU A 56 18.19 -5.25 -4.29
N SER A 57 17.32 -5.89 -5.08
CA SER A 57 16.78 -5.40 -6.35
C SER A 57 15.28 -5.67 -6.38
N PHE A 58 14.53 -4.83 -7.09
CA PHE A 58 13.09 -4.96 -7.31
C PHE A 58 12.76 -5.31 -8.76
N GLN A 59 13.76 -5.57 -9.61
CA GLN A 59 13.60 -5.75 -11.05
C GLN A 59 12.54 -6.79 -11.42
N ASP A 60 12.49 -7.91 -10.67
CA ASP A 60 11.54 -9.00 -10.91
C ASP A 60 10.31 -8.92 -9.96
N CYS A 61 10.16 -7.83 -9.21
CA CYS A 61 9.12 -7.68 -8.20
C CYS A 61 7.86 -7.06 -8.78
N THR A 62 6.70 -7.62 -8.45
CA THR A 62 5.39 -6.98 -8.66
C THR A 62 4.90 -6.38 -7.35
N SER A 63 4.25 -5.22 -7.41
CA SER A 63 3.67 -4.59 -6.22
C SER A 63 2.18 -4.29 -6.37
N PHE A 64 1.47 -4.41 -5.25
CA PHE A 64 0.07 -4.04 -5.10
C PHE A 64 -0.12 -3.13 -3.88
N ASN A 65 -0.68 -1.93 -4.07
CA ASN A 65 -1.01 -1.06 -2.95
C ASN A 65 -2.40 -1.34 -2.39
N LEU A 66 -2.58 -1.02 -1.10
CA LEU A 66 -3.85 -1.29 -0.39
C LEU A 66 -5.02 -0.48 -0.91
N ASP A 67 -4.79 0.76 -1.32
CA ASP A 67 -5.87 1.73 -1.54
C ASP A 67 -5.47 2.88 -2.45
N GLU A 68 -6.48 3.64 -2.90
CA GLU A 68 -6.36 4.91 -3.62
C GLU A 68 -7.63 5.73 -3.44
N TYR A 69 -7.50 7.04 -3.45
CA TYR A 69 -8.62 7.97 -3.45
C TYR A 69 -9.44 7.90 -4.74
N VAL A 70 -10.76 7.98 -4.60
CA VAL A 70 -11.65 8.10 -5.76
C VAL A 70 -11.62 9.54 -6.28
N GLY A 71 -11.38 9.68 -7.58
CA GLY A 71 -11.41 10.96 -8.28
C GLY A 71 -10.08 11.71 -8.32
N LEU A 72 -9.01 11.20 -7.71
CA LEU A 72 -7.66 11.75 -7.89
C LEU A 72 -6.94 10.97 -9.01
N PRO A 73 -6.53 11.65 -10.10
CA PRO A 73 -5.73 11.01 -11.13
C PRO A 73 -4.33 10.67 -10.62
N PRO A 74 -3.62 9.73 -11.24
CA PRO A 74 -2.29 9.28 -10.80
C PRO A 74 -1.23 10.40 -10.72
N GLU A 75 -1.40 11.46 -11.51
CA GLU A 75 -0.51 12.62 -11.58
C GLU A 75 -0.78 13.67 -10.50
N ASP A 76 -1.91 13.58 -9.80
CA ASP A 76 -2.24 14.49 -8.70
C ASP A 76 -1.28 14.25 -7.53
N GLU A 77 -0.62 15.29 -7.04
CA GLU A 77 0.37 15.23 -5.96
C GLU A 77 -0.20 14.63 -4.65
N ARG A 78 -1.53 14.63 -4.51
CA ARG A 78 -2.26 14.08 -3.35
C ARG A 78 -2.68 12.62 -3.53
N SER A 79 -2.50 12.04 -4.74
CA SER A 79 -2.80 10.63 -5.01
C SER A 79 -1.79 9.70 -4.35
N TYR A 80 -2.21 8.48 -4.06
CA TYR A 80 -1.28 7.45 -3.57
C TYR A 80 -0.34 6.94 -4.68
N HIS A 81 -0.74 7.06 -5.96
CA HIS A 81 0.18 6.86 -7.08
C HIS A 81 1.37 7.82 -6.99
N HIS A 82 1.13 9.12 -6.84
CA HIS A 82 2.20 10.11 -6.71
C HIS A 82 3.04 9.88 -5.45
N TYR A 83 2.38 9.60 -4.31
CA TYR A 83 3.07 9.27 -3.07
C TYR A 83 4.04 8.10 -3.24
N MET A 84 3.61 7.00 -3.84
CA MET A 84 4.43 5.81 -4.00
C MET A 84 5.58 6.01 -4.99
N ARG A 85 5.36 6.74 -6.08
CA ARG A 85 6.42 7.14 -7.01
C ARG A 85 7.49 7.94 -6.28
N THR A 86 7.08 9.00 -5.60
CA THR A 86 8.00 9.91 -4.90
C THR A 86 8.80 9.20 -3.81
N HIS A 87 8.16 8.32 -3.05
CA HIS A 87 8.77 7.75 -1.84
C HIS A 87 9.40 6.37 -2.03
N LEU A 88 9.18 5.70 -3.17
CA LEU A 88 9.77 4.39 -3.42
C LEU A 88 10.07 4.16 -4.92
N PHE A 89 9.07 4.13 -5.79
CA PHE A 89 9.20 3.52 -7.11
C PHE A 89 10.21 4.23 -8.01
N ASP A 90 10.23 5.56 -8.05
CA ASP A 90 11.18 6.34 -8.85
C ASP A 90 12.63 6.30 -8.28
N GLN A 91 12.86 5.62 -7.15
CA GLN A 91 14.15 5.53 -6.47
C GLN A 91 14.77 4.13 -6.47
N VAL A 92 14.10 3.15 -7.10
CA VAL A 92 14.53 1.75 -7.20
C VAL A 92 14.34 1.22 -8.63
N ASP A 93 14.78 0.00 -8.90
CA ASP A 93 14.75 -0.64 -10.23
C ASP A 93 13.45 -1.42 -10.51
N MET A 94 12.32 -1.03 -9.91
CA MET A 94 11.04 -1.69 -10.17
C MET A 94 10.51 -1.32 -11.55
N ASP A 95 10.09 -2.32 -12.33
CA ASP A 95 9.46 -2.09 -13.63
C ASP A 95 8.08 -1.42 -13.44
N PRO A 96 7.82 -0.28 -14.09
CA PRO A 96 6.52 0.40 -14.01
C PRO A 96 5.33 -0.47 -14.42
N GLU A 97 5.51 -1.45 -15.29
CA GLU A 97 4.46 -2.38 -15.71
C GLU A 97 4.05 -3.37 -14.58
N HIS A 98 4.92 -3.55 -13.60
CA HIS A 98 4.69 -4.39 -12.43
C HIS A 98 4.19 -3.63 -11.20
N ILE A 99 3.91 -2.33 -11.33
CA ILE A 99 3.39 -1.48 -10.25
C ILE A 99 1.88 -1.36 -10.39
N HIS A 100 1.14 -1.80 -9.37
CA HIS A 100 -0.32 -1.76 -9.39
C HIS A 100 -0.88 -1.02 -8.17
N LEU A 101 -1.73 -0.04 -8.45
CA LEU A 101 -2.56 0.63 -7.47
C LEU A 101 -4.03 0.55 -7.91
N PRO A 102 -5.00 0.63 -6.98
CA PRO A 102 -6.40 0.68 -7.35
C PRO A 102 -6.70 1.89 -8.25
N ASN A 103 -7.53 1.70 -9.27
CA ASN A 103 -7.94 2.80 -10.16
C ASN A 103 -9.15 3.55 -9.58
N GLY A 104 -8.89 4.64 -8.86
CA GLY A 104 -9.92 5.52 -8.31
C GLY A 104 -10.65 6.41 -9.33
N CYS A 105 -10.17 6.46 -10.58
CA CYS A 105 -10.75 7.27 -11.67
C CYS A 105 -11.53 6.41 -12.70
N ALA A 106 -11.74 5.12 -12.44
CA ALA A 106 -12.47 4.25 -13.36
C ALA A 106 -13.94 4.65 -13.48
N GLY A 107 -14.50 4.55 -14.70
CA GLY A 107 -15.92 4.81 -14.95
C GLY A 107 -16.84 3.80 -14.24
N ASP A 108 -16.38 2.55 -14.07
CA ASP A 108 -17.03 1.53 -13.24
C ASP A 108 -16.05 1.08 -12.14
N LEU A 109 -16.15 1.71 -10.97
CA LEU A 109 -15.31 1.39 -9.81
C LEU A 109 -15.50 -0.05 -9.30
N ARG A 110 -16.71 -0.62 -9.47
CA ARG A 110 -16.96 -2.01 -9.06
C ARG A 110 -16.23 -3.00 -9.96
N GLN A 111 -16.21 -2.72 -11.25
CA GLN A 111 -15.44 -3.52 -12.19
C GLN A 111 -13.94 -3.35 -11.92
N ALA A 112 -13.47 -2.12 -11.72
CA ALA A 112 -12.08 -1.85 -11.39
C ALA A 112 -11.61 -2.61 -10.12
N CYS A 113 -12.45 -2.71 -9.08
CA CYS A 113 -12.16 -3.52 -7.90
C CYS A 113 -12.00 -5.01 -8.24
N ARG A 114 -12.87 -5.56 -9.09
CA ARG A 114 -12.76 -6.97 -9.52
C ARG A 114 -11.52 -7.22 -10.37
N ASP A 115 -11.22 -6.32 -11.28
CA ASP A 115 -10.04 -6.40 -12.15
C ASP A 115 -8.74 -6.31 -11.33
N TYR A 116 -8.74 -5.49 -10.29
CA TYR A 116 -7.61 -5.37 -9.37
C TYR A 116 -7.35 -6.69 -8.62
N GLU A 117 -8.39 -7.31 -8.08
CA GLU A 117 -8.28 -8.63 -7.43
C GLU A 117 -7.87 -9.73 -8.41
N GLN A 118 -8.36 -9.67 -9.64
CA GLN A 118 -7.98 -10.63 -10.67
C GLN A 118 -6.49 -10.52 -10.99
N LYS A 119 -5.93 -9.31 -11.08
CA LYS A 119 -4.48 -9.10 -11.25
C LYS A 119 -3.68 -9.69 -10.10
N ILE A 120 -4.10 -9.48 -8.84
CA ILE A 120 -3.45 -10.09 -7.66
C ILE A 120 -3.43 -11.61 -7.80
N LYS A 121 -4.54 -12.21 -8.19
CA LYS A 121 -4.65 -13.65 -8.38
C LYS A 121 -3.77 -14.18 -9.52
N GLU A 122 -3.73 -13.47 -10.65
CA GLU A 122 -2.89 -13.80 -11.81
C GLU A 122 -1.40 -13.70 -11.50
N SER A 123 -1.01 -12.81 -10.60
CA SER A 123 0.37 -12.70 -10.08
C SER A 123 0.72 -13.80 -9.05
N GLY A 124 -0.21 -14.73 -8.75
CA GLY A 124 0.02 -15.80 -7.77
C GLY A 124 -0.32 -15.44 -6.33
N GLY A 125 -0.90 -14.25 -6.09
CA GLY A 125 -1.18 -13.71 -4.76
C GLY A 125 -0.02 -12.89 -4.21
N ILE A 126 -0.20 -12.29 -3.04
CA ILE A 126 0.80 -11.43 -2.38
C ILE A 126 1.66 -12.28 -1.44
N ASP A 127 2.99 -12.28 -1.64
CA ASP A 127 3.94 -13.01 -0.79
C ASP A 127 4.19 -12.35 0.56
N LEU A 128 4.17 -11.02 0.60
CA LEU A 128 4.35 -10.23 1.82
C LEU A 128 3.54 -8.94 1.73
N GLN A 129 2.63 -8.73 2.67
CA GLN A 129 1.83 -7.52 2.77
C GLN A 129 2.33 -6.62 3.90
N VAL A 130 2.68 -5.39 3.58
CA VAL A 130 2.94 -4.32 4.56
C VAL A 130 1.61 -3.72 4.98
N LEU A 131 1.36 -3.65 6.29
CA LEU A 131 0.14 -3.11 6.87
C LEU A 131 0.47 -2.11 7.98
N GLY A 132 -0.31 -1.03 8.02
CA GLY A 132 -0.45 -0.21 9.22
C GLY A 132 -1.66 -0.64 10.04
N ILE A 133 -1.68 -0.28 11.31
CA ILE A 133 -2.85 -0.39 12.18
C ILE A 133 -3.24 1.01 12.62
N GLY A 134 -4.45 1.45 12.30
CA GLY A 134 -4.97 2.73 12.74
C GLY A 134 -5.23 2.78 14.25
N ALA A 135 -5.39 3.98 14.79
CA ALA A 135 -5.62 4.19 16.23
C ALA A 135 -6.87 3.46 16.77
N ASN A 136 -7.88 3.26 15.93
CA ASN A 136 -9.10 2.50 16.24
C ASN A 136 -9.03 1.02 15.79
N GLY A 137 -7.87 0.56 15.28
CA GLY A 137 -7.65 -0.80 14.83
C GLY A 137 -8.01 -1.06 13.36
N HIS A 138 -8.27 -0.04 12.54
CA HIS A 138 -8.52 -0.22 11.11
C HIS A 138 -7.25 -0.67 10.36
N ILE A 139 -7.45 -1.43 9.28
CA ILE A 139 -6.38 -1.88 8.37
C ILE A 139 -6.76 -1.42 6.95
N GLY A 140 -5.87 -0.69 6.27
CA GLY A 140 -6.23 0.07 5.08
C GLY A 140 -7.36 1.05 5.45
N PHE A 141 -8.46 1.06 4.69
CA PHE A 141 -9.66 1.79 5.11
C PHE A 141 -10.78 0.86 5.62
N ASN A 142 -10.44 -0.35 6.08
CA ASN A 142 -11.41 -1.29 6.66
C ASN A 142 -11.53 -1.07 8.17
N GLU A 143 -12.66 -0.54 8.60
CA GLU A 143 -12.98 -0.32 10.02
C GLU A 143 -13.15 -1.66 10.78
N PRO A 144 -12.88 -1.71 12.10
CA PRO A 144 -12.95 -2.94 12.90
C PRO A 144 -14.32 -3.64 12.91
N THR A 145 -15.39 -2.89 12.62
CA THR A 145 -16.75 -3.40 12.53
C THR A 145 -17.08 -4.02 11.17
N GLY A 146 -16.12 -4.00 10.23
CA GLY A 146 -16.28 -4.54 8.89
C GLY A 146 -16.22 -6.08 8.86
N SER A 147 -16.66 -6.65 7.74
CA SER A 147 -16.56 -8.09 7.52
C SER A 147 -15.13 -8.50 7.20
N LEU A 148 -14.62 -9.53 7.87
CA LEU A 148 -13.34 -10.17 7.53
C LEU A 148 -13.34 -10.82 6.14
N ALA A 149 -14.53 -11.09 5.58
CA ALA A 149 -14.72 -11.61 4.23
C ALA A 149 -14.90 -10.50 3.19
N SER A 150 -14.63 -9.22 3.53
CA SER A 150 -14.75 -8.11 2.59
C SER A 150 -13.78 -8.27 1.43
N ARG A 151 -14.28 -7.98 0.22
CA ARG A 151 -13.50 -7.91 -1.02
C ARG A 151 -13.03 -6.47 -1.24
N THR A 152 -12.22 -6.23 -2.27
CA THR A 152 -11.87 -4.87 -2.67
C THR A 152 -13.12 -4.08 -3.03
N TRP A 153 -13.27 -2.88 -2.48
CA TRP A 153 -14.51 -2.12 -2.57
C TRP A 153 -14.29 -0.61 -2.45
N VAL A 154 -15.33 0.12 -2.86
CA VAL A 154 -15.37 1.57 -2.65
C VAL A 154 -15.95 1.84 -1.28
N LYS A 155 -15.22 2.57 -0.45
CA LYS A 155 -15.63 2.95 0.90
C LYS A 155 -15.79 4.46 1.04
N ILE A 156 -16.77 4.87 1.84
CA ILE A 156 -16.89 6.24 2.33
C ILE A 156 -15.98 6.39 3.56
N LEU A 157 -15.11 7.39 3.56
CA LEU A 157 -14.24 7.69 4.69
C LEU A 157 -15.04 8.17 5.90
N SER A 158 -14.63 7.76 7.09
CA SER A 158 -15.18 8.32 8.32
C SER A 158 -14.74 9.78 8.49
N GLU A 159 -15.53 10.57 9.22
CA GLU A 159 -15.15 11.96 9.52
C GLU A 159 -13.81 12.06 10.23
N GLN A 160 -13.48 11.07 11.08
CA GLN A 160 -12.19 11.03 11.75
C GLN A 160 -11.07 10.83 10.75
N THR A 161 -11.20 9.87 9.83
CA THR A 161 -10.20 9.60 8.77
C THR A 161 -10.05 10.81 7.85
N MET A 162 -11.15 11.50 7.50
CA MET A 162 -11.06 12.75 6.71
C MET A 162 -10.29 13.85 7.47
N ARG A 163 -10.53 14.00 8.78
CA ARG A 163 -9.76 14.96 9.59
C ARG A 163 -8.27 14.60 9.67
N ASP A 164 -7.96 13.33 9.88
CA ASP A 164 -6.58 12.86 9.98
C ASP A 164 -5.81 13.04 8.65
N ASN A 165 -6.51 12.88 7.54
CA ASN A 165 -5.92 13.05 6.19
C ASN A 165 -5.91 14.51 5.70
N ALA A 166 -6.65 15.43 6.36
CA ALA A 166 -6.72 16.83 5.94
C ALA A 166 -5.34 17.52 5.91
N VAL A 167 -4.37 17.02 6.63
CA VAL A 167 -2.99 17.55 6.65
C VAL A 167 -2.25 17.39 5.31
N TYR A 168 -2.77 16.56 4.41
CA TYR A 168 -2.22 16.32 3.06
C TYR A 168 -2.95 17.12 1.97
N PHE A 169 -3.92 17.97 2.35
CA PHE A 169 -4.74 18.75 1.43
C PHE A 169 -4.71 20.23 1.83
N ASP A 170 -4.86 21.13 0.86
CA ASP A 170 -4.84 22.57 1.11
C ASP A 170 -6.01 23.01 1.99
N ARG A 171 -7.16 22.35 1.83
CA ARG A 171 -8.37 22.59 2.62
C ARG A 171 -9.02 21.26 3.04
N PRO A 172 -9.62 21.17 4.23
CA PRO A 172 -10.27 19.95 4.70
C PRO A 172 -11.37 19.41 3.76
N GLU A 173 -12.07 20.32 3.06
CA GLU A 173 -13.13 19.97 2.11
C GLU A 173 -12.60 19.36 0.80
N ASP A 174 -11.31 19.48 0.51
CA ASP A 174 -10.68 18.89 -0.67
C ASP A 174 -10.34 17.41 -0.45
N VAL A 175 -10.42 16.90 0.77
CA VAL A 175 -10.22 15.48 1.06
C VAL A 175 -11.31 14.65 0.37
N PRO A 176 -10.96 13.70 -0.52
CA PRO A 176 -11.94 12.87 -1.17
C PRO A 176 -12.74 12.06 -0.16
N ARG A 177 -14.06 11.99 -0.35
CA ARG A 177 -14.95 11.25 0.54
C ARG A 177 -14.94 9.75 0.32
N HIS A 178 -14.44 9.29 -0.82
CA HIS A 178 -14.45 7.89 -1.21
C HIS A 178 -13.03 7.42 -1.52
N VAL A 179 -12.78 6.16 -1.20
CA VAL A 179 -11.54 5.44 -1.50
C VAL A 179 -11.88 4.08 -2.09
N VAL A 180 -11.02 3.57 -2.94
CA VAL A 180 -10.96 2.14 -3.25
C VAL A 180 -9.99 1.54 -2.25
N THR A 181 -10.39 0.49 -1.54
CA THR A 181 -9.53 -0.19 -0.57
C THR A 181 -9.60 -1.70 -0.72
N MET A 182 -8.46 -2.36 -0.60
CA MET A 182 -8.35 -3.82 -0.57
C MET A 182 -9.12 -4.37 0.63
N GLY A 183 -9.95 -5.38 0.40
CA GLY A 183 -10.74 -5.99 1.45
C GLY A 183 -9.92 -6.92 2.34
N LEU A 184 -10.38 -7.15 3.58
CA LEU A 184 -9.68 -7.96 4.57
C LEU A 184 -9.47 -9.42 4.14
N SER A 185 -10.36 -9.98 3.30
CA SER A 185 -10.20 -11.35 2.80
C SER A 185 -9.00 -11.55 1.87
N LEU A 186 -8.45 -10.46 1.31
CA LEU A 186 -7.24 -10.50 0.48
C LEU A 186 -5.97 -10.27 1.31
N ILE A 187 -6.11 -9.63 2.48
CA ILE A 187 -5.02 -9.33 3.40
C ILE A 187 -4.75 -10.54 4.31
N HIS A 188 -5.78 -11.31 4.63
CA HIS A 188 -5.69 -12.56 5.36
C HIS A 188 -5.54 -13.73 4.38
N ILE A 189 -4.33 -14.01 4.00
CA ILE A 189 -3.96 -15.20 3.24
C ILE A 189 -3.26 -16.19 4.16
#